data_102dda64d73a68b3cc95fe867c41dd0c
#
_entry.id   102dda64d73a68b3cc95fe867c41dd0c
#
_cell.length_a   1.000
_cell.length_b   1.000
_cell.length_c   1.000
_cell.angle_alpha   90.00
_cell.angle_beta   90.00
_cell.angle_gamma   90.00
#
_symmetry.space_group_name_H-M   'P 1'
#
loop_
_entity.id
_entity.type
_entity.pdbx_description
1 polymer ?
#
loop_
_entity_poly.entity_id
_entity_poly.type
_entity_poly.pdbx_seq_one_letter_code
_entity_poly.pdbx_strand_id
1 'polypeptide(L)'
;MNYLAIDIGGTFIKYAVITENCSILEKDKTPTKQDSLEIFIQSLTEICDRIKGQYEIEGIALSMPGIIDSKRGFMYTGGSLFCISNVNIVEILEKKTGIPVTVENDAKCAALAEIWQGSLKDCQNAIVVVCGTAVGGAVIVNREVVSGKNFMAGEFSYVITDSKDDYKMSNSLAETAGAQALLKSVSEETGIPVEELNGEKAFSLANQGNEKALAAVRLRRRGAGGHGLRGLGRH
;
A
#
# COMPACT_ATOMS: atom_id res chain seq x y z
N MET A 1 -12.21 21.78 7.86
CA MET A 1 -12.93 20.57 7.40
C MET A 1 -12.21 19.34 7.88
N ASN A 2 -12.96 18.27 8.24
CA ASN A 2 -12.37 17.00 8.66
C ASN A 2 -12.73 15.90 7.67
N TYR A 3 -11.81 14.99 7.45
CA TYR A 3 -11.97 13.85 6.55
C TYR A 3 -11.64 12.56 7.30
N LEU A 4 -12.37 11.49 7.01
CA LEU A 4 -12.06 10.16 7.51
C LEU A 4 -11.21 9.42 6.46
N ALA A 5 -9.94 9.23 6.75
CA ALA A 5 -9.04 8.40 5.94
C ALA A 5 -9.03 6.97 6.49
N ILE A 6 -9.23 5.99 5.61
CA ILE A 6 -9.26 4.56 5.96
C ILE A 6 -8.26 3.81 5.07
N ASP A 7 -7.22 3.25 5.68
CA ASP A 7 -6.22 2.40 5.02
C ASP A 7 -6.53 0.93 5.31
N ILE A 8 -6.90 0.20 4.29
CA ILE A 8 -7.44 -1.15 4.39
C ILE A 8 -6.41 -2.15 3.88
N GLY A 9 -5.79 -2.86 4.80
CA GLY A 9 -4.92 -3.98 4.48
C GLY A 9 -5.59 -5.33 4.74
N GLY A 10 -4.93 -6.40 4.33
CA GLY A 10 -5.44 -7.77 4.53
C GLY A 10 -5.57 -8.21 6.00
N THR A 11 -4.86 -7.55 6.92
CA THR A 11 -4.84 -7.92 8.36
C THR A 11 -5.56 -6.89 9.23
N PHE A 12 -5.37 -5.62 8.95
CA PHE A 12 -5.93 -4.51 9.71
C PHE A 12 -6.51 -3.44 8.81
N ILE A 13 -7.62 -2.87 9.24
CA ILE A 13 -8.16 -1.58 8.79
C ILE A 13 -7.64 -0.53 9.76
N LYS A 14 -6.84 0.40 9.28
CA LYS A 14 -6.39 1.58 10.04
C LYS A 14 -7.19 2.77 9.58
N TYR A 15 -7.50 3.67 10.47
CA TYR A 15 -8.25 4.86 10.12
C TYR A 15 -7.84 6.05 10.99
N ALA A 16 -8.04 7.23 10.42
CA ALA A 16 -7.73 8.49 11.08
C ALA A 16 -8.71 9.58 10.67
N VAL A 17 -9.02 10.47 11.60
CA VAL A 17 -9.65 11.75 11.30
C VAL A 17 -8.55 12.75 11.02
N ILE A 18 -8.56 13.30 9.82
CA ILE A 18 -7.51 14.20 9.31
C ILE A 18 -8.15 15.53 8.91
N THR A 19 -7.55 16.64 9.34
CA THR A 19 -7.96 17.97 8.91
C THR A 19 -7.40 18.32 7.54
N GLU A 20 -7.96 19.32 6.87
CA GLU A 20 -7.42 19.89 5.63
C GLU A 20 -5.95 20.36 5.74
N ASN A 21 -5.49 20.66 6.95
CA ASN A 21 -4.11 21.03 7.23
C ASN A 21 -3.22 19.82 7.62
N CYS A 22 -3.66 18.59 7.29
CA CYS A 22 -2.93 17.34 7.57
C CYS A 22 -2.74 17.02 9.06
N SER A 23 -3.45 17.68 9.97
CA SER A 23 -3.40 17.32 11.40
C SER A 23 -4.25 16.10 11.66
N ILE A 24 -3.70 15.11 12.34
CA ILE A 24 -4.41 13.91 12.77
C ILE A 24 -5.07 14.21 14.11
N LEU A 25 -6.40 14.19 14.16
CA LEU A 25 -7.19 14.42 15.38
C LEU A 25 -7.38 13.12 16.18
N GLU A 26 -7.65 12.04 15.46
CA GLU A 26 -7.83 10.70 16.04
C GLU A 26 -7.27 9.66 15.07
N LYS A 27 -6.73 8.57 15.57
CA LYS A 27 -6.34 7.40 14.80
C LYS A 27 -6.52 6.12 15.58
N ASP A 28 -6.94 5.06 14.90
CA ASP A 28 -7.10 3.75 15.51
C ASP A 28 -7.03 2.65 14.42
N LYS A 29 -7.14 1.39 14.82
CA LYS A 29 -7.15 0.24 13.92
C LYS A 29 -8.05 -0.86 14.43
N THR A 30 -8.58 -1.66 13.51
CA THR A 30 -9.36 -2.87 13.81
C THR A 30 -8.92 -4.02 12.90
N PRO A 31 -9.07 -5.28 13.28
CA PRO A 31 -8.83 -6.41 12.38
C PRO A 31 -9.72 -6.34 11.14
N THR A 32 -9.17 -6.71 9.99
CA THR A 32 -9.93 -6.79 8.74
C THR A 32 -10.77 -8.07 8.72
N LYS A 33 -12.09 -7.94 8.69
CA LYS A 33 -13.02 -9.07 8.52
C LYS A 33 -13.27 -9.29 7.03
N GLN A 34 -12.97 -10.47 6.50
CA GLN A 34 -13.03 -10.80 5.07
C GLN A 34 -13.95 -11.98 4.77
N ASP A 35 -14.81 -12.36 5.71
CA ASP A 35 -15.69 -13.54 5.58
C ASP A 35 -16.71 -13.38 4.44
N SER A 36 -17.20 -12.16 4.24
CA SER A 36 -18.04 -11.79 3.11
C SER A 36 -17.98 -10.30 2.83
N LEU A 37 -18.47 -9.88 1.65
CA LEU A 37 -18.60 -8.46 1.30
C LEU A 37 -19.49 -7.71 2.30
N GLU A 38 -20.60 -8.31 2.73
CA GLU A 38 -21.52 -7.72 3.69
C GLU A 38 -20.85 -7.44 5.03
N ILE A 39 -20.12 -8.42 5.59
CA ILE A 39 -19.39 -8.29 6.86
C ILE A 39 -18.29 -7.23 6.73
N PHE A 40 -17.58 -7.21 5.61
CA PHE A 40 -16.57 -6.20 5.33
C PHE A 40 -17.18 -4.79 5.28
N ILE A 41 -18.24 -4.59 4.50
CA ILE A 41 -18.96 -3.30 4.40
C ILE A 41 -19.52 -2.87 5.76
N GLN A 42 -20.08 -3.81 6.53
CA GLN A 42 -20.56 -3.53 7.87
C GLN A 42 -19.44 -3.00 8.77
N SER A 43 -18.24 -3.62 8.73
CA SER A 43 -17.08 -3.16 9.49
C SER A 43 -16.68 -1.72 9.16
N LEU A 44 -16.72 -1.34 7.86
CA LEU A 44 -16.44 0.03 7.43
C LEU A 44 -17.55 1.00 7.90
N THR A 45 -18.80 0.58 7.81
CA THR A 45 -19.94 1.41 8.25
C THR A 45 -19.88 1.68 9.77
N GLU A 46 -19.54 0.66 10.56
CA GLU A 46 -19.37 0.79 12.02
C GLU A 46 -18.27 1.81 12.39
N ILE A 47 -17.15 1.82 11.65
CA ILE A 47 -16.09 2.84 11.80
C ILE A 47 -16.66 4.23 11.49
N CYS A 48 -17.36 4.38 10.35
CA CYS A 48 -17.93 5.66 9.93
C CYS A 48 -18.93 6.19 10.96
N ASP A 49 -19.84 5.35 11.46
CA ASP A 49 -20.86 5.74 12.43
C ASP A 49 -20.24 6.15 13.77
N ARG A 50 -19.22 5.43 14.23
CA ARG A 50 -18.48 5.79 15.43
C ARG A 50 -17.83 7.18 15.29
N ILE A 51 -17.18 7.45 14.16
CA ILE A 51 -16.48 8.71 13.93
C ILE A 51 -17.48 9.86 13.75
N LYS A 52 -18.57 9.64 13.00
CA LYS A 52 -19.66 10.64 12.87
C LYS A 52 -20.29 11.05 14.19
N GLY A 53 -20.31 10.18 15.17
CA GLY A 53 -20.80 10.47 16.52
C GLY A 53 -19.93 11.48 17.29
N GLN A 54 -18.69 11.72 16.82
CA GLN A 54 -17.71 12.57 17.50
C GLN A 54 -17.23 13.74 16.66
N TYR A 55 -17.23 13.60 15.33
CA TYR A 55 -16.69 14.58 14.39
C TYR A 55 -17.65 14.84 13.24
N GLU A 56 -17.70 16.09 12.78
CA GLU A 56 -18.30 16.43 11.51
C GLU A 56 -17.33 16.06 10.39
N ILE A 57 -17.75 15.14 9.51
CA ILE A 57 -16.92 14.55 8.44
C ILE A 57 -17.47 14.96 7.09
N GLU A 58 -16.66 15.66 6.29
CA GLU A 58 -16.98 16.15 4.95
C GLU A 58 -16.81 15.10 3.85
N GLY A 59 -15.94 14.10 4.07
CA GLY A 59 -15.66 13.05 3.10
C GLY A 59 -14.88 11.89 3.70
N ILE A 60 -14.99 10.74 3.03
CA ILE A 60 -14.29 9.50 3.37
C ILE A 60 -13.32 9.18 2.24
N ALA A 61 -12.05 8.96 2.56
CA ALA A 61 -11.02 8.52 1.62
C ALA A 61 -10.56 7.09 1.95
N LEU A 62 -10.68 6.19 0.99
CA LEU A 62 -10.29 4.79 1.11
C LEU A 62 -8.96 4.54 0.39
N SER A 63 -7.98 3.98 1.08
CA SER A 63 -6.77 3.37 0.54
C SER A 63 -6.97 1.85 0.56
N MET A 64 -6.91 1.18 -0.60
CA MET A 64 -7.25 -0.23 -0.72
C MET A 64 -6.30 -0.96 -1.68
N PRO A 65 -5.98 -2.24 -1.44
CA PRO A 65 -5.25 -3.03 -2.40
C PRO A 65 -6.13 -3.41 -3.61
N GLY A 66 -5.49 -3.73 -4.73
CA GLY A 66 -6.18 -4.25 -5.92
C GLY A 66 -6.26 -3.28 -7.10
N ILE A 67 -7.04 -3.68 -8.10
CA ILE A 67 -7.21 -2.93 -9.37
C ILE A 67 -8.46 -2.08 -9.25
N ILE A 68 -8.30 -0.77 -9.27
CA ILE A 68 -9.34 0.20 -8.93
C ILE A 68 -9.51 1.24 -10.04
N ASP A 69 -10.73 1.43 -10.48
CA ASP A 69 -11.16 2.62 -11.23
C ASP A 69 -11.61 3.69 -10.23
N SER A 70 -10.69 4.52 -9.80
CA SER A 70 -10.93 5.54 -8.77
C SER A 70 -11.97 6.58 -9.20
N LYS A 71 -12.06 6.86 -10.52
CA LYS A 71 -13.05 7.82 -11.05
C LYS A 71 -14.47 7.31 -10.92
N ARG A 72 -14.69 6.00 -11.04
CA ARG A 72 -16.00 5.36 -10.92
C ARG A 72 -16.25 4.77 -9.53
N GLY A 73 -15.23 4.75 -8.66
CA GLY A 73 -15.32 4.08 -7.37
C GLY A 73 -15.45 2.55 -7.46
N PHE A 74 -15.01 1.96 -8.59
CA PHE A 74 -15.22 0.55 -8.90
C PHE A 74 -13.96 -0.27 -8.68
N MET A 75 -14.07 -1.36 -7.95
CA MET A 75 -13.02 -2.31 -7.70
C MET A 75 -13.18 -3.55 -8.57
N TYR A 76 -12.24 -3.77 -9.50
CA TYR A 76 -12.19 -5.00 -10.30
C TYR A 76 -11.68 -6.17 -9.46
N THR A 77 -10.70 -5.92 -8.60
CA THR A 77 -10.20 -6.89 -7.63
C THR A 77 -9.88 -6.19 -6.31
N GLY A 78 -9.97 -6.91 -5.21
CA GLY A 78 -9.54 -6.43 -3.89
C GLY A 78 -8.09 -6.81 -3.53
N GLY A 79 -7.30 -7.36 -4.47
CA GLY A 79 -5.95 -7.84 -4.18
C GLY A 79 -5.95 -8.90 -3.07
N SER A 80 -5.42 -8.57 -1.91
CA SER A 80 -5.43 -9.45 -0.72
C SER A 80 -6.79 -9.52 0.00
N LEU A 81 -7.79 -8.74 -0.43
CA LEU A 81 -9.14 -8.72 0.12
C LEU A 81 -10.05 -9.59 -0.76
N PHE A 82 -10.08 -10.90 -0.52
CA PHE A 82 -10.74 -11.88 -1.37
C PHE A 82 -12.26 -11.72 -1.44
N CYS A 83 -12.88 -11.07 -0.46
CA CYS A 83 -14.33 -10.79 -0.46
C CYS A 83 -14.74 -9.66 -1.42
N ILE A 84 -13.77 -8.97 -2.05
CA ILE A 84 -14.02 -7.80 -2.91
C ILE A 84 -13.62 -8.14 -4.35
N SER A 85 -14.61 -8.18 -5.23
CA SER A 85 -14.40 -8.33 -6.67
C SER A 85 -15.60 -7.80 -7.44
N ASN A 86 -15.34 -7.01 -8.48
CA ASN A 86 -16.36 -6.45 -9.37
C ASN A 86 -17.48 -5.69 -8.61
N VAL A 87 -17.08 -4.75 -7.74
CA VAL A 87 -18.01 -4.01 -6.88
C VAL A 87 -17.73 -2.51 -6.92
N ASN A 88 -18.79 -1.70 -6.92
CA ASN A 88 -18.66 -0.26 -6.70
C ASN A 88 -18.72 0.02 -5.20
N ILE A 89 -17.54 0.10 -4.58
CA ILE A 89 -17.40 0.29 -3.13
C ILE A 89 -17.84 1.69 -2.70
N VAL A 90 -17.62 2.69 -3.55
CA VAL A 90 -18.00 4.08 -3.31
C VAL A 90 -19.52 4.18 -3.21
N GLU A 91 -20.24 3.70 -4.22
CA GLU A 91 -21.71 3.75 -4.24
C GLU A 91 -22.34 3.05 -3.02
N ILE A 92 -21.78 1.91 -2.61
CA ILE A 92 -22.26 1.15 -1.44
C ILE A 92 -22.09 1.97 -0.17
N LEU A 93 -20.91 2.54 0.04
CA LEU A 93 -20.61 3.26 1.29
C LEU A 93 -21.31 4.62 1.34
N GLU A 94 -21.39 5.34 0.22
CA GLU A 94 -22.17 6.60 0.16
C GLU A 94 -23.64 6.41 0.51
N LYS A 95 -24.26 5.34 -0.02
CA LYS A 95 -25.64 4.97 0.34
C LYS A 95 -25.84 4.67 1.83
N LYS A 96 -24.83 4.05 2.46
CA LYS A 96 -24.91 3.68 3.89
C LYS A 96 -24.59 4.83 4.82
N THR A 97 -23.61 5.65 4.47
CA THR A 97 -23.07 6.67 5.38
C THR A 97 -23.67 8.05 5.15
N GLY A 98 -24.16 8.32 3.93
CA GLY A 98 -24.60 9.64 3.50
C GLY A 98 -23.46 10.65 3.31
N ILE A 99 -22.19 10.18 3.29
CA ILE A 99 -21.00 11.01 3.16
C ILE A 99 -20.35 10.71 1.80
N PRO A 100 -19.82 11.71 1.07
CA PRO A 100 -19.03 11.48 -0.14
C PRO A 100 -17.83 10.57 0.12
N VAL A 101 -17.61 9.59 -0.76
CA VAL A 101 -16.53 8.59 -0.63
C VAL A 101 -15.63 8.63 -1.86
N THR A 102 -14.33 8.49 -1.64
CA THR A 102 -13.34 8.27 -2.70
C THR A 102 -12.53 7.02 -2.39
N VAL A 103 -12.02 6.36 -3.43
CA VAL A 103 -11.15 5.18 -3.29
C VAL A 103 -9.98 5.25 -4.24
N GLU A 104 -8.80 4.84 -3.77
CA GLU A 104 -7.63 4.67 -4.62
C GLU A 104 -6.79 3.47 -4.15
N ASN A 105 -5.96 2.96 -5.05
CA ASN A 105 -4.99 1.91 -4.72
C ASN A 105 -3.99 2.41 -3.66
N ASP A 106 -3.60 1.52 -2.73
CA ASP A 106 -2.75 1.82 -1.57
C ASP A 106 -1.39 2.44 -1.95
N ALA A 107 -0.69 1.89 -2.95
CA ALA A 107 0.57 2.44 -3.42
C ALA A 107 0.39 3.79 -4.14
N LYS A 108 -0.73 3.98 -4.85
CA LYS A 108 -1.07 5.27 -5.46
C LYS A 108 -1.46 6.31 -4.41
N CYS A 109 -2.15 5.91 -3.32
CA CYS A 109 -2.38 6.78 -2.15
C CYS A 109 -1.07 7.26 -1.54
N ALA A 110 -0.08 6.36 -1.37
CA ALA A 110 1.25 6.75 -0.89
C ALA A 110 1.92 7.77 -1.83
N ALA A 111 1.81 7.56 -3.14
CA ALA A 111 2.35 8.50 -4.13
C ALA A 111 1.66 9.87 -4.09
N LEU A 112 0.33 9.90 -3.94
CA LEU A 112 -0.43 11.14 -3.77
C LEU A 112 -0.01 11.90 -2.51
N ALA A 113 0.24 11.20 -1.40
CA ALA A 113 0.73 11.80 -0.16
C ALA A 113 2.13 12.43 -0.36
N GLU A 114 3.03 11.77 -1.08
CA GLU A 114 4.36 12.30 -1.40
C GLU A 114 4.31 13.53 -2.31
N ILE A 115 3.37 13.59 -3.27
CA ILE A 115 3.12 14.76 -4.11
C ILE A 115 2.57 15.92 -3.28
N TRP A 116 1.69 15.60 -2.33
CA TRP A 116 0.99 16.62 -1.55
C TRP A 116 1.87 17.23 -0.47
N GLN A 117 2.46 16.43 0.40
CA GLN A 117 3.19 16.88 1.58
C GLN A 117 4.58 16.24 1.76
N GLY A 118 4.97 15.35 0.83
CA GLY A 118 6.19 14.58 0.96
C GLY A 118 7.34 15.08 0.10
N SER A 119 8.22 14.15 -0.22
CA SER A 119 9.47 14.38 -0.96
C SER A 119 9.26 14.77 -2.43
N LEU A 120 8.05 14.57 -2.96
CA LEU A 120 7.70 14.82 -4.37
C LEU A 120 6.91 16.12 -4.59
N LYS A 121 6.73 16.95 -3.56
CA LYS A 121 5.93 18.18 -3.66
C LYS A 121 6.37 19.14 -4.78
N ASP A 122 7.64 19.16 -5.12
CA ASP A 122 8.23 20.02 -6.17
C ASP A 122 8.53 19.26 -7.48
N CYS A 123 8.19 17.96 -7.55
CA CYS A 123 8.45 17.13 -8.72
C CYS A 123 7.27 17.12 -9.68
N GLN A 124 7.54 17.23 -10.99
CA GLN A 124 6.53 17.10 -12.05
C GLN A 124 6.32 15.62 -12.44
N ASN A 125 7.42 14.87 -12.53
CA ASN A 125 7.39 13.47 -12.94
C ASN A 125 8.21 12.64 -11.96
N ALA A 126 7.68 11.50 -11.54
CA ALA A 126 8.32 10.61 -10.59
C ALA A 126 7.84 9.16 -10.73
N ILE A 127 8.59 8.26 -10.15
CA ILE A 127 8.17 6.89 -9.89
C ILE A 127 8.26 6.68 -8.38
N VAL A 128 7.18 6.20 -7.80
CA VAL A 128 7.14 5.77 -6.39
C VAL A 128 7.14 4.25 -6.36
N VAL A 129 8.03 3.67 -5.56
CA VAL A 129 8.08 2.22 -5.31
C VAL A 129 7.82 1.99 -3.83
N VAL A 130 6.81 1.22 -3.52
CA VAL A 130 6.40 0.89 -2.14
C VAL A 130 6.76 -0.58 -1.87
N CYS A 131 7.74 -0.79 -0.99
CA CYS A 131 8.13 -2.12 -0.55
C CYS A 131 7.34 -2.47 0.71
N GLY A 132 6.27 -3.23 0.54
CA GLY A 132 5.42 -3.77 1.61
C GLY A 132 5.45 -5.29 1.60
N THR A 133 4.30 -5.93 1.86
CA THR A 133 4.14 -7.39 1.72
C THR A 133 4.55 -7.85 0.32
N ALA A 134 4.12 -7.14 -0.69
CA ALA A 134 4.60 -7.21 -2.07
C ALA A 134 5.33 -5.89 -2.45
N VAL A 135 5.48 -5.61 -3.74
CA VAL A 135 6.07 -4.35 -4.24
C VAL A 135 5.01 -3.60 -5.04
N GLY A 136 4.40 -2.62 -4.44
CA GLY A 136 3.50 -1.70 -5.13
C GLY A 136 4.23 -0.51 -5.74
N GLY A 137 3.48 0.36 -6.40
CA GLY A 137 4.03 1.63 -6.86
C GLY A 137 3.08 2.47 -7.68
N ALA A 138 3.59 3.62 -8.10
CA ALA A 138 2.87 4.55 -8.94
C ALA A 138 3.82 5.25 -9.92
N VAL A 139 3.30 5.58 -11.08
CA VAL A 139 3.94 6.46 -12.06
C VAL A 139 3.23 7.81 -12.01
N ILE A 140 4.00 8.87 -11.91
CA ILE A 140 3.52 10.25 -11.83
C ILE A 140 4.02 10.99 -13.06
N VAL A 141 3.11 11.64 -13.77
CA VAL A 141 3.40 12.49 -14.94
C VAL A 141 2.63 13.79 -14.78
N ASN A 142 3.31 14.92 -14.89
CA ASN A 142 2.74 16.25 -14.69
C ASN A 142 1.97 16.39 -13.36
N ARG A 143 2.53 15.83 -12.28
CA ARG A 143 1.95 15.77 -10.93
C ARG A 143 0.66 14.94 -10.80
N GLU A 144 0.28 14.18 -11.81
CA GLU A 144 -0.87 13.29 -11.79
C GLU A 144 -0.43 11.83 -11.74
N VAL A 145 -1.13 11.03 -10.94
CA VAL A 145 -0.92 9.57 -10.89
C VAL A 145 -1.52 8.94 -12.14
N VAL A 146 -0.69 8.22 -12.89
CA VAL A 146 -1.11 7.52 -14.10
C VAL A 146 -1.82 6.22 -13.71
N SER A 147 -3.09 6.09 -14.07
CA SER A 147 -3.87 4.86 -13.86
C SER A 147 -3.60 3.80 -14.95
N GLY A 148 -3.33 4.24 -16.19
CA GLY A 148 -3.26 3.36 -17.36
C GLY A 148 -4.64 2.88 -17.83
N LYS A 149 -4.67 2.23 -19.00
CA LYS A 149 -5.94 1.77 -19.60
C LYS A 149 -6.68 0.73 -18.74
N ASN A 150 -5.93 -0.12 -18.05
CA ASN A 150 -6.46 -1.22 -17.22
C ASN A 150 -6.22 -0.96 -15.72
N PHE A 151 -5.97 0.29 -15.31
CA PHE A 151 -5.73 0.71 -13.91
C PHE A 151 -4.49 0.09 -13.26
N MET A 152 -3.60 -0.52 -14.05
CA MET A 152 -2.42 -1.27 -13.58
C MET A 152 -1.09 -0.51 -13.78
N ALA A 153 -1.12 0.77 -14.13
CA ALA A 153 0.14 1.53 -14.21
C ALA A 153 0.78 1.64 -12.82
N GLY A 154 2.07 1.32 -12.73
CA GLY A 154 2.80 1.29 -11.46
C GLY A 154 2.74 -0.04 -10.69
N GLU A 155 2.06 -1.06 -11.22
CA GLU A 155 2.00 -2.41 -10.63
C GLU A 155 3.34 -3.15 -10.81
N PHE A 156 4.37 -2.69 -10.11
CA PHE A 156 5.73 -3.22 -10.24
C PHE A 156 5.90 -4.64 -9.70
N SER A 157 4.96 -5.13 -8.89
CA SER A 157 4.92 -6.52 -8.41
C SER A 157 5.11 -7.54 -9.54
N TYR A 158 4.56 -7.25 -10.71
CA TYR A 158 4.56 -8.17 -11.87
C TYR A 158 5.82 -8.08 -12.74
N VAL A 159 6.76 -7.20 -12.43
CA VAL A 159 8.03 -7.12 -13.17
C VAL A 159 8.84 -8.37 -12.89
N ILE A 160 9.18 -9.12 -13.95
CA ILE A 160 10.06 -10.29 -13.86
C ILE A 160 11.51 -9.82 -13.78
N THR A 161 12.20 -10.18 -12.72
CA THR A 161 13.58 -9.75 -12.41
C THR A 161 14.64 -10.73 -12.89
N ASP A 162 14.28 -12.01 -13.12
CA ASP A 162 15.14 -13.02 -13.70
C ASP A 162 14.36 -13.84 -14.73
N SER A 163 14.86 -13.85 -15.96
CA SER A 163 14.24 -14.57 -17.09
C SER A 163 14.89 -15.92 -17.40
N LYS A 164 15.85 -16.39 -16.59
CA LYS A 164 16.58 -17.63 -16.85
C LYS A 164 15.71 -18.87 -16.75
N ASP A 165 14.63 -18.81 -15.95
CA ASP A 165 13.71 -19.90 -15.69
C ASP A 165 12.27 -19.60 -16.16
N ASP A 166 12.04 -19.45 -17.46
CA ASP A 166 10.71 -19.41 -18.10
C ASP A 166 9.74 -18.34 -17.53
N TYR A 167 10.20 -17.15 -17.18
CA TYR A 167 9.35 -16.02 -16.76
C TYR A 167 8.36 -16.36 -15.64
N LYS A 168 8.74 -17.23 -14.70
CA LYS A 168 7.89 -17.64 -13.58
C LYS A 168 7.60 -16.49 -12.64
N MET A 169 6.40 -16.46 -12.08
CA MET A 169 6.00 -15.48 -11.06
C MET A 169 6.90 -15.51 -9.80
N SER A 170 7.53 -16.65 -9.49
CA SER A 170 8.57 -16.76 -8.45
C SER A 170 9.75 -15.83 -8.67
N ASN A 171 9.97 -15.35 -9.90
CA ASN A 171 11.01 -14.41 -10.27
C ASN A 171 10.48 -12.97 -10.39
N SER A 172 9.25 -12.72 -9.99
CA SER A 172 8.68 -11.38 -9.98
C SER A 172 9.30 -10.49 -8.89
N LEU A 173 9.20 -9.19 -9.07
CA LEU A 173 9.69 -8.22 -8.09
C LEU A 173 8.98 -8.39 -6.74
N ALA A 174 7.70 -8.78 -6.72
CA ALA A 174 6.98 -9.09 -5.49
C ALA A 174 7.69 -10.17 -4.68
N GLU A 175 8.02 -11.30 -5.33
CA GLU A 175 8.65 -12.47 -4.69
C GLU A 175 10.13 -12.26 -4.36
N THR A 176 10.82 -11.40 -5.13
CA THR A 176 12.26 -11.19 -4.97
C THR A 176 12.63 -9.98 -4.12
N ALA A 177 11.73 -9.01 -3.96
CA ALA A 177 12.00 -7.76 -3.23
C ALA A 177 10.94 -7.36 -2.19
N GLY A 178 9.83 -8.11 -2.07
CA GLY A 178 8.81 -7.90 -1.05
C GLY A 178 9.30 -8.25 0.36
N ALA A 179 8.51 -7.89 1.38
CA ALA A 179 8.85 -8.11 2.78
C ALA A 179 9.14 -9.58 3.11
N GLN A 180 8.37 -10.52 2.56
CA GLN A 180 8.59 -11.95 2.79
C GLN A 180 9.97 -12.40 2.29
N ALA A 181 10.39 -11.91 1.14
CA ALA A 181 11.72 -12.19 0.61
C ALA A 181 12.83 -11.62 1.51
N LEU A 182 12.62 -10.44 2.09
CA LEU A 182 13.54 -9.87 3.07
C LEU A 182 13.64 -10.76 4.32
N LEU A 183 12.49 -11.13 4.91
CA LEU A 183 12.46 -11.96 6.12
C LEU A 183 13.13 -13.31 5.91
N LYS A 184 12.86 -13.96 4.76
CA LYS A 184 13.51 -15.19 4.38
C LYS A 184 15.04 -15.05 4.29
N SER A 185 15.53 -13.98 3.62
CA SER A 185 16.97 -13.73 3.54
C SER A 185 17.60 -13.47 4.90
N VAL A 186 16.93 -12.71 5.77
CA VAL A 186 17.43 -12.47 7.15
C VAL A 186 17.43 -13.77 7.94
N SER A 187 16.42 -14.62 7.82
CA SER A 187 16.34 -15.93 8.44
C SER A 187 17.51 -16.84 7.99
N GLU A 188 17.72 -16.95 6.68
CA GLU A 188 18.80 -17.75 6.09
C GLU A 188 20.20 -17.31 6.57
N GLU A 189 20.46 -16.01 6.64
CA GLU A 189 21.75 -15.45 7.04
C GLU A 189 21.98 -15.50 8.56
N THR A 190 20.94 -15.24 9.35
CA THR A 190 21.06 -15.13 10.81
C THR A 190 20.78 -16.43 11.55
N GLY A 191 20.06 -17.39 10.93
CA GLY A 191 19.57 -18.61 11.56
C GLY A 191 18.34 -18.40 12.46
N ILE A 192 17.74 -17.19 12.49
CA ILE A 192 16.52 -16.92 13.24
C ILE A 192 15.32 -17.44 12.42
N PRO A 193 14.40 -18.24 12.98
CA PRO A 193 13.22 -18.71 12.28
C PRO A 193 12.40 -17.56 11.67
N VAL A 194 11.89 -17.73 10.44
CA VAL A 194 11.17 -16.67 9.73
C VAL A 194 9.91 -16.26 10.47
N GLU A 195 9.29 -17.18 11.21
CA GLU A 195 8.09 -16.95 12.02
C GLU A 195 8.34 -15.99 13.20
N GLU A 196 9.59 -15.89 13.63
CA GLU A 196 10.02 -14.96 14.68
C GLU A 196 10.43 -13.59 14.14
N LEU A 197 10.45 -13.42 12.82
CA LEU A 197 10.86 -12.20 12.15
C LEU A 197 9.63 -11.41 11.68
N ASN A 198 9.79 -10.10 11.74
CA ASN A 198 8.96 -9.12 11.04
C ASN A 198 9.87 -8.00 10.51
N GLY A 199 9.34 -7.09 9.72
CA GLY A 199 10.15 -6.01 9.14
C GLY A 199 10.86 -5.17 10.19
N GLU A 200 10.19 -4.83 11.29
CA GLU A 200 10.75 -4.04 12.40
C GLU A 200 11.95 -4.76 13.03
N LYS A 201 11.81 -6.05 13.38
CA LYS A 201 12.88 -6.86 13.96
C LYS A 201 14.07 -7.02 12.99
N ALA A 202 13.80 -7.25 11.70
CA ALA A 202 14.83 -7.37 10.67
C ALA A 202 15.68 -6.09 10.54
N PHE A 203 15.03 -4.93 10.48
CA PHE A 203 15.73 -3.64 10.43
C PHE A 203 16.40 -3.30 11.77
N SER A 204 15.80 -3.62 12.89
CA SER A 204 16.41 -3.44 14.23
C SER A 204 17.70 -4.21 14.36
N LEU A 205 17.73 -5.49 13.98
CA LEU A 205 18.94 -6.30 13.97
C LEU A 205 20.05 -5.67 13.11
N ALA A 206 19.71 -5.22 11.90
CA ALA A 206 20.66 -4.56 11.01
C ALA A 206 21.21 -3.26 11.59
N ASN A 207 20.34 -2.44 12.19
CA ASN A 207 20.73 -1.16 12.81
C ASN A 207 21.56 -1.34 14.10
N GLN A 208 21.40 -2.45 14.81
CA GLN A 208 22.18 -2.81 15.99
C GLN A 208 23.54 -3.41 15.64
N GLY A 209 23.91 -3.45 14.36
CA GLY A 209 25.22 -3.90 13.90
C GLY A 209 25.33 -5.42 13.66
N ASN A 210 24.21 -6.14 13.56
CA ASN A 210 24.27 -7.54 13.12
C ASN A 210 24.65 -7.58 11.63
N GLU A 211 25.90 -7.96 11.35
CA GLU A 211 26.48 -7.92 10.00
C GLU A 211 25.72 -8.82 9.01
N LYS A 212 25.20 -9.97 9.46
CA LYS A 212 24.44 -10.91 8.64
C LYS A 212 23.07 -10.31 8.26
N ALA A 213 22.35 -9.75 9.22
CA ALA A 213 21.08 -9.05 8.94
C ALA A 213 21.31 -7.84 8.03
N LEU A 214 22.39 -7.09 8.26
CA LEU A 214 22.76 -5.96 7.42
C LEU A 214 23.11 -6.38 5.98
N ALA A 215 23.80 -7.50 5.81
CA ALA A 215 24.10 -8.07 4.50
C ALA A 215 22.83 -8.47 3.76
N ALA A 216 21.90 -9.17 4.43
CA ALA A 216 20.60 -9.55 3.86
C ALA A 216 19.79 -8.33 3.40
N VAL A 217 19.67 -7.29 4.23
CA VAL A 217 18.98 -6.03 3.89
C VAL A 217 19.65 -5.34 2.70
N ARG A 218 20.99 -5.29 2.64
CA ARG A 218 21.76 -4.68 1.54
C ARG A 218 21.61 -5.44 0.23
N LEU A 219 21.61 -6.79 0.27
CA LEU A 219 21.40 -7.63 -0.92
C LEU A 219 20.05 -7.37 -1.56
N ARG A 220 18.98 -7.25 -0.77
CA ARG A 220 17.64 -6.96 -1.25
C ARG A 220 17.52 -5.55 -1.83
N ARG A 221 18.17 -4.59 -1.22
CA ARG A 221 18.25 -3.23 -1.77
C ARG A 221 18.97 -3.20 -3.13
N ARG A 222 19.94 -4.08 -3.37
CA ARG A 222 20.60 -4.24 -4.68
C ARG A 222 19.72 -5.00 -5.68
N GLY A 223 18.96 -6.00 -5.25
CA GLY A 223 18.02 -6.74 -6.11
C GLY A 223 16.89 -5.87 -6.63
N ALA A 224 16.29 -5.04 -5.79
CA ALA A 224 15.27 -4.07 -6.18
C ALA A 224 15.83 -2.94 -7.09
N GLY A 225 17.14 -2.65 -7.03
CA GLY A 225 17.81 -1.60 -7.81
C GLY A 225 18.86 -2.09 -8.82
N GLY A 226 19.09 -3.41 -8.93
CA GLY A 226 20.31 -3.96 -9.53
C GLY A 226 20.40 -3.91 -11.06
N HIS A 227 19.32 -3.66 -11.78
CA HIS A 227 19.35 -3.66 -13.25
C HIS A 227 18.77 -2.42 -13.95
N GLY A 228 18.35 -1.39 -13.21
CA GLY A 228 17.75 -0.22 -13.86
C GLY A 228 17.95 1.14 -13.18
N LEU A 229 18.41 1.21 -11.96
CA LEU A 229 18.45 2.47 -11.20
C LEU A 229 19.87 2.95 -10.85
N ARG A 230 20.88 2.60 -11.63
CA ARG A 230 22.24 3.17 -11.49
C ARG A 230 22.36 4.60 -11.98
N GLY A 231 21.31 5.40 -11.96
CA GLY A 231 21.36 6.75 -12.51
C GLY A 231 20.68 7.85 -11.71
N LEU A 232 19.99 7.53 -10.64
CA LEU A 232 19.26 8.54 -9.83
C LEU A 232 19.91 8.73 -8.47
N GLY A 233 21.16 9.06 -8.46
CA GLY A 233 21.87 9.43 -7.25
C GLY A 233 22.49 10.81 -7.38
N ARG A 234 22.10 11.70 -6.51
CA ARG A 234 22.75 12.97 -6.17
C ARG A 234 22.65 14.07 -7.23
N HIS A 235 21.63 14.87 -7.09
CA HIS A 235 21.74 16.33 -7.15
C HIS A 235 20.78 16.93 -6.14
#